data_64a54e73b6002a42efde14d6dabb6b1f
#
_entry.id   64a54e73b6002a42efde14d6dabb6b1f
#
_cell.length_a   1.000
_cell.length_b   1.000
_cell.length_c   1.000
_cell.angle_alpha   90.00
_cell.angle_beta   90.00
_cell.angle_gamma   90.00
#
_symmetry.space_group_name_H-M   'P 1'
#
loop_
_entity.id
_entity.type
_entity.pdbx_description
1 polymer ?
#
loop_
_entity_poly.entity_id
_entity_poly.type
_entity_poly.pdbx_seq_one_letter_code
_entity_poly.pdbx_strand_id
1 'polypeptide(L)'
;MKKIFCLAIVLAVFVNVNTFSATRKSNSNKKNSSSQINSEAAQVALKFITEYSSMTDNTEYMRNTKLITEKLRSEYFQIFADAYLNDDIVDADSIIAGQDAPSKYKVISYNSKTGLVVVQGIDWKKQIKLKVKKINGKWLVDGSGVLNMD
;
A
#
# COMPACT_ATOMS: atom_id res chain seq x y z
N MET A 1 -22.12 88.30 0.28
CA MET A 1 -22.91 87.02 0.43
C MET A 1 -22.03 85.88 -0.06
N LYS A 2 -21.36 85.19 0.87
CA LYS A 2 -20.49 84.01 0.54
C LYS A 2 -21.10 82.78 1.22
N LYS A 3 -21.59 81.85 0.41
CA LYS A 3 -22.12 80.58 0.89
C LYS A 3 -20.96 79.59 1.11
N ILE A 4 -20.77 79.18 2.32
CA ILE A 4 -19.76 78.15 2.70
C ILE A 4 -20.46 76.76 2.59
N PHE A 5 -19.95 75.92 1.66
CA PHE A 5 -20.36 74.54 1.54
C PHE A 5 -19.52 73.73 2.49
N CYS A 6 -20.16 73.20 3.52
CA CYS A 6 -19.54 72.17 4.35
C CYS A 6 -19.59 70.82 3.61
N LEU A 7 -18.43 70.29 3.24
CA LEU A 7 -18.26 68.99 2.68
C LEU A 7 -18.07 68.00 3.83
N ALA A 8 -19.08 67.19 4.11
CA ALA A 8 -18.97 66.09 5.07
C ALA A 8 -18.26 64.92 4.45
N ILE A 9 -17.05 64.61 4.91
CA ILE A 9 -16.30 63.43 4.53
C ILE A 9 -16.80 62.27 5.39
N VAL A 10 -17.53 61.33 4.79
CA VAL A 10 -17.89 60.06 5.41
C VAL A 10 -16.73 59.09 5.24
N LEU A 11 -16.02 58.88 6.32
CA LEU A 11 -14.96 57.84 6.39
C LEU A 11 -15.62 56.48 6.52
N ALA A 12 -15.70 55.73 5.41
CA ALA A 12 -16.12 54.35 5.44
C ALA A 12 -14.95 53.48 5.95
N VAL A 13 -15.02 53.03 7.18
CA VAL A 13 -14.10 52.07 7.77
C VAL A 13 -14.49 50.71 7.23
N PHE A 14 -13.75 50.17 6.24
CA PHE A 14 -13.85 48.79 5.84
C PHE A 14 -13.20 47.93 6.89
N VAL A 15 -14.01 47.29 7.73
CA VAL A 15 -13.58 46.23 8.60
C VAL A 15 -13.41 44.97 7.73
N ASN A 16 -12.16 44.67 7.39
CA ASN A 16 -11.82 43.36 6.80
C ASN A 16 -12.04 42.27 7.83
N VAL A 17 -13.20 41.65 7.81
CA VAL A 17 -13.42 40.40 8.52
C VAL A 17 -12.73 39.29 7.70
N ASN A 18 -11.47 39.05 8.00
CA ASN A 18 -10.81 37.82 7.59
C ASN A 18 -11.53 36.64 8.26
N THR A 19 -12.55 36.11 7.63
CA THR A 19 -13.09 34.81 7.98
C THR A 19 -12.02 33.77 7.66
N PHE A 20 -11.31 33.39 8.70
CA PHE A 20 -10.37 32.30 8.71
C PHE A 20 -11.17 31.01 8.47
N SER A 21 -11.30 30.63 7.19
CA SER A 21 -11.80 29.32 6.81
C SER A 21 -10.77 28.26 7.21
N ALA A 22 -10.78 27.93 8.51
CA ALA A 22 -10.02 26.81 9.04
C ALA A 22 -10.57 25.51 8.43
N THR A 23 -9.94 25.09 7.38
CA THR A 23 -9.41 23.72 7.23
C THR A 23 -10.36 22.55 7.46
N ARG A 24 -11.18 22.24 6.47
CA ARG A 24 -11.72 20.89 6.27
C ARG A 24 -10.83 20.06 5.33
N LYS A 25 -9.51 20.10 5.47
CA LYS A 25 -8.57 19.27 4.67
C LYS A 25 -8.31 17.87 5.29
N SER A 26 -8.76 17.60 6.49
CA SER A 26 -8.42 16.35 7.18
C SER A 26 -9.32 15.15 6.81
N ASN A 27 -10.55 15.38 6.33
CA ASN A 27 -11.49 14.28 6.09
C ASN A 27 -11.41 13.63 4.70
N SER A 28 -10.91 14.35 3.69
CA SER A 28 -10.79 13.78 2.33
C SER A 28 -9.66 12.74 2.24
N ASN A 29 -8.54 12.98 2.92
CA ASN A 29 -7.42 12.04 2.92
C ASN A 29 -7.74 10.74 3.69
N LYS A 30 -8.52 10.81 4.77
CA LYS A 30 -8.91 9.62 5.54
C LYS A 30 -9.93 8.74 4.78
N LYS A 31 -10.86 9.35 4.04
CA LYS A 31 -11.84 8.64 3.22
C LYS A 31 -11.18 7.99 2.00
N ASN A 32 -10.25 8.68 1.33
CA ASN A 32 -9.50 8.12 0.21
C ASN A 32 -8.56 6.99 0.65
N SER A 33 -7.93 7.11 1.81
CA SER A 33 -7.08 6.05 2.37
C SER A 33 -7.88 4.79 2.68
N SER A 34 -9.06 4.90 3.32
CA SER A 34 -9.89 3.72 3.66
C SER A 34 -10.46 3.02 2.42
N SER A 35 -10.81 3.76 1.36
CA SER A 35 -11.26 3.17 0.10
C SER A 35 -10.14 2.46 -0.66
N GLN A 36 -8.91 2.95 -0.56
CA GLN A 36 -7.74 2.33 -1.19
C GLN A 36 -7.35 1.01 -0.53
N ILE A 37 -7.33 0.94 0.80
CA ILE A 37 -7.01 -0.32 1.51
C ILE A 37 -8.07 -1.42 1.33
N ASN A 38 -9.30 -1.06 0.98
CA ASN A 38 -10.37 -2.00 0.66
C ASN A 38 -10.49 -2.28 -0.85
N SER A 39 -9.56 -1.79 -1.68
CA SER A 39 -9.57 -2.05 -3.12
C SER A 39 -9.33 -3.52 -3.44
N GLU A 40 -9.84 -4.00 -4.58
CA GLU A 40 -9.60 -5.36 -5.08
C GLU A 40 -8.11 -5.70 -5.14
N ALA A 41 -7.28 -4.74 -5.60
CA ALA A 41 -5.83 -4.88 -5.64
C ALA A 41 -5.21 -5.17 -4.27
N ALA A 42 -5.60 -4.41 -3.24
CA ALA A 42 -5.10 -4.60 -1.88
C ALA A 42 -5.60 -5.91 -1.26
N GLN A 43 -6.83 -6.31 -1.56
CA GLN A 43 -7.41 -7.56 -1.06
C GLN A 43 -6.73 -8.81 -1.67
N VAL A 44 -6.32 -8.74 -2.94
CA VAL A 44 -5.54 -9.83 -3.56
C VAL A 44 -4.19 -10.01 -2.87
N ALA A 45 -3.48 -8.93 -2.55
CA ALA A 45 -2.23 -8.99 -1.79
C ALA A 45 -2.44 -9.56 -0.38
N LEU A 46 -3.49 -9.11 0.32
CA LEU A 46 -3.83 -9.60 1.64
C LEU A 46 -4.17 -11.11 1.61
N LYS A 47 -4.97 -11.53 0.63
CA LYS A 47 -5.33 -12.94 0.45
C LYS A 47 -4.10 -13.79 0.22
N PHE A 48 -3.23 -13.38 -0.73
CA PHE A 48 -2.01 -14.11 -1.05
C PHE A 48 -1.13 -14.34 0.18
N ILE A 49 -0.79 -13.25 0.92
CA ILE A 49 0.13 -13.38 2.05
C ILE A 49 -0.48 -14.17 3.22
N THR A 50 -1.80 -14.06 3.41
CA THR A 50 -2.50 -14.83 4.45
C THR A 50 -2.52 -16.32 4.13
N GLU A 51 -2.82 -16.69 2.88
CA GLU A 51 -2.78 -18.08 2.44
C GLU A 51 -1.35 -18.61 2.51
N TYR A 52 -0.38 -17.90 1.95
CA TYR A 52 1.03 -18.29 1.96
C TYR A 52 1.54 -18.58 3.38
N SER A 53 1.30 -17.68 4.32
CA SER A 53 1.78 -17.82 5.70
C SER A 53 1.05 -18.90 6.50
N SER A 54 -0.04 -19.46 6.00
CA SER A 54 -0.79 -20.55 6.63
C SER A 54 -0.43 -21.92 6.10
N MET A 55 0.34 -22.00 5.00
CA MET A 55 0.72 -23.27 4.38
C MET A 55 1.88 -23.93 5.12
N THR A 56 1.84 -25.25 5.19
CA THR A 56 2.95 -26.09 5.67
C THR A 56 3.99 -26.30 4.55
N ASP A 57 3.54 -26.31 3.29
CA ASP A 57 4.39 -26.41 2.11
C ASP A 57 4.19 -25.17 1.23
N ASN A 58 5.04 -24.18 1.44
CA ASN A 58 5.04 -22.95 0.68
C ASN A 58 5.45 -23.15 -0.78
N THR A 59 6.27 -24.16 -1.06
CA THR A 59 6.71 -24.49 -2.42
C THR A 59 5.55 -25.01 -3.25
N GLU A 60 4.74 -25.93 -2.70
CA GLU A 60 3.54 -26.42 -3.38
C GLU A 60 2.52 -25.29 -3.59
N TYR A 61 2.30 -24.45 -2.56
CA TYR A 61 1.42 -23.28 -2.70
C TYR A 61 1.89 -22.36 -3.82
N MET A 62 3.16 -21.96 -3.86
CA MET A 62 3.71 -21.07 -4.88
C MET A 62 3.62 -21.67 -6.30
N ARG A 63 3.69 -23.00 -6.42
CA ARG A 63 3.51 -23.71 -7.69
C ARG A 63 2.09 -23.61 -8.23
N ASN A 64 1.09 -23.69 -7.35
CA ASN A 64 -0.32 -23.90 -7.72
C ASN A 64 -1.19 -22.65 -7.62
N THR A 65 -0.81 -21.66 -6.79
CA THR A 65 -1.62 -20.44 -6.60
C THR A 65 -1.85 -19.66 -7.90
N LYS A 66 -3.06 -19.11 -8.04
CA LYS A 66 -3.45 -18.25 -9.16
C LYS A 66 -3.41 -16.76 -8.80
N LEU A 67 -2.87 -16.41 -7.64
CA LEU A 67 -2.84 -15.05 -7.11
C LEU A 67 -1.56 -14.29 -7.48
N ILE A 68 -0.59 -14.95 -8.10
CA ILE A 68 0.73 -14.37 -8.43
C ILE A 68 0.97 -14.35 -9.95
N THR A 69 1.90 -13.50 -10.38
CA THR A 69 2.40 -13.50 -11.76
C THR A 69 3.38 -14.65 -11.97
N GLU A 70 3.56 -15.06 -13.24
CA GLU A 70 4.58 -16.05 -13.61
C GLU A 70 5.99 -15.52 -13.32
N LYS A 71 6.19 -14.19 -13.40
CA LYS A 71 7.46 -13.56 -13.04
C LYS A 71 7.82 -13.83 -11.59
N LEU A 72 6.91 -13.51 -10.65
CA LEU A 72 7.15 -13.75 -9.22
C LEU A 72 7.34 -15.25 -8.94
N ARG A 73 6.58 -16.12 -9.61
CA ARG A 73 6.73 -17.57 -9.50
C ARG A 73 8.13 -18.02 -9.92
N SER A 74 8.59 -17.58 -11.09
CA SER A 74 9.91 -17.93 -11.59
C SER A 74 11.03 -17.45 -10.69
N GLU A 75 10.96 -16.20 -10.20
CA GLU A 75 11.96 -15.66 -9.26
C GLU A 75 11.99 -16.43 -7.93
N TYR A 76 10.83 -16.83 -7.42
CA TYR A 76 10.76 -17.66 -6.20
C TYR A 76 11.51 -18.98 -6.40
N PHE A 77 11.27 -19.71 -7.50
CA PHE A 77 11.93 -21.00 -7.73
C PHE A 77 13.40 -20.85 -8.14
N GLN A 78 13.78 -19.72 -8.73
CA GLN A 78 15.17 -19.44 -9.09
C GLN A 78 16.09 -19.40 -7.85
N ILE A 79 15.61 -18.90 -6.71
CA ILE A 79 16.39 -18.86 -5.45
C ILE A 79 16.83 -20.27 -5.05
N PHE A 80 15.93 -21.25 -5.13
CA PHE A 80 16.27 -22.65 -4.76
C PHE A 80 17.20 -23.30 -5.79
N ALA A 81 17.03 -22.96 -7.07
CA ALA A 81 17.93 -23.44 -8.11
C ALA A 81 19.33 -22.87 -7.94
N ASP A 82 19.46 -21.57 -7.65
CA ASP A 82 20.74 -20.91 -7.43
C ASP A 82 21.44 -21.42 -6.17
N ALA A 83 20.69 -21.61 -5.07
CA ALA A 83 21.24 -22.21 -3.85
C ALA A 83 21.76 -23.62 -4.09
N TYR A 84 21.00 -24.46 -4.82
CA TYR A 84 21.42 -25.80 -5.16
C TYR A 84 22.71 -25.83 -6.01
N LEU A 85 22.82 -24.93 -7.01
CA LEU A 85 23.98 -24.85 -7.88
C LEU A 85 25.25 -24.35 -7.16
N ASN A 86 25.10 -23.57 -6.10
CA ASN A 86 26.19 -22.96 -5.35
C ASN A 86 26.50 -23.71 -4.02
N ASP A 87 25.87 -24.84 -3.78
CA ASP A 87 25.95 -25.60 -2.51
C ASP A 87 25.63 -24.70 -1.29
N ASP A 88 24.62 -23.85 -1.43
CA ASP A 88 24.20 -22.86 -0.44
C ASP A 88 22.85 -23.23 0.19
N ILE A 89 22.50 -22.56 1.28
CA ILE A 89 21.25 -22.81 2.03
C ILE A 89 20.35 -21.57 1.93
N VAL A 90 19.07 -21.80 1.60
CA VAL A 90 18.04 -20.75 1.70
C VAL A 90 17.53 -20.70 3.15
N ASP A 91 18.12 -19.84 3.97
CA ASP A 91 17.85 -19.75 5.41
C ASP A 91 16.76 -18.74 5.78
N ALA A 92 16.29 -17.93 4.82
CA ALA A 92 15.24 -16.94 5.01
C ALA A 92 14.19 -17.02 3.89
N ASP A 93 12.92 -16.87 4.26
CA ASP A 93 11.82 -16.83 3.32
C ASP A 93 11.75 -15.46 2.60
N SER A 94 11.97 -15.49 1.30
CA SER A 94 12.03 -14.29 0.44
C SER A 94 10.68 -13.60 0.27
N ILE A 95 9.56 -14.31 0.40
CA ILE A 95 8.20 -13.75 0.28
C ILE A 95 7.85 -12.90 1.49
N ILE A 96 8.22 -13.34 2.69
CA ILE A 96 7.95 -12.64 3.94
C ILE A 96 9.14 -11.79 4.42
N ALA A 97 10.28 -11.84 3.72
CA ALA A 97 11.53 -11.17 4.09
C ALA A 97 11.96 -11.52 5.53
N GLY A 98 12.10 -12.82 5.82
CA GLY A 98 12.54 -13.30 7.14
C GLY A 98 12.14 -14.74 7.43
N GLN A 99 12.39 -15.20 8.65
CA GLN A 99 12.15 -16.60 9.05
C GLN A 99 10.73 -16.85 9.56
N ASP A 100 10.14 -15.87 10.26
CA ASP A 100 8.84 -16.01 10.90
C ASP A 100 7.78 -15.10 10.25
N ALA A 101 6.54 -15.57 10.21
CA ALA A 101 5.39 -14.87 9.69
C ALA A 101 4.30 -14.69 10.76
N PRO A 102 3.60 -13.52 10.78
CA PRO A 102 2.34 -13.38 11.50
C PRO A 102 1.28 -14.39 11.03
N SER A 103 0.41 -14.82 11.94
CA SER A 103 -0.69 -15.71 11.60
C SER A 103 -1.87 -14.98 10.94
N LYS A 104 -1.98 -13.66 11.16
CA LYS A 104 -3.06 -12.82 10.64
C LYS A 104 -2.52 -11.47 10.19
N TYR A 105 -3.10 -10.95 9.12
CA TYR A 105 -2.68 -9.70 8.51
C TYR A 105 -3.83 -8.73 8.30
N LYS A 106 -3.48 -7.45 8.17
CA LYS A 106 -4.36 -6.37 7.69
C LYS A 106 -3.59 -5.51 6.69
N VAL A 107 -4.29 -4.94 5.72
CA VAL A 107 -3.73 -3.90 4.85
C VAL A 107 -3.59 -2.61 5.65
N ILE A 108 -2.42 -1.99 5.62
CA ILE A 108 -2.19 -0.68 6.24
C ILE A 108 -2.03 0.44 5.22
N SER A 109 -1.58 0.13 4.00
CA SER A 109 -1.55 1.10 2.91
C SER A 109 -1.61 0.42 1.54
N TYR A 110 -2.11 1.17 0.56
CA TYR A 110 -2.04 0.83 -0.87
C TYR A 110 -1.79 2.09 -1.69
N ASN A 111 -0.81 2.04 -2.56
CA ASN A 111 -0.51 3.09 -3.52
C ASN A 111 -0.90 2.63 -4.93
N SER A 112 -2.00 3.17 -5.46
CA SER A 112 -2.53 2.78 -6.77
C SER A 112 -1.63 3.16 -7.96
N LYS A 113 -0.71 4.12 -7.79
CA LYS A 113 0.23 4.53 -8.85
C LYS A 113 1.38 3.55 -9.02
N THR A 114 1.87 2.98 -7.92
CA THR A 114 3.02 2.06 -7.92
C THR A 114 2.59 0.59 -7.78
N GLY A 115 1.34 0.33 -7.43
CA GLY A 115 0.86 -1.01 -7.10
C GLY A 115 1.35 -1.52 -5.74
N LEU A 116 2.03 -0.68 -4.94
CA LEU A 116 2.58 -1.10 -3.66
C LEU A 116 1.50 -1.23 -2.60
N VAL A 117 1.38 -2.41 -2.02
CA VAL A 117 0.54 -2.74 -0.86
C VAL A 117 1.46 -3.02 0.32
N VAL A 118 1.14 -2.46 1.48
CA VAL A 118 1.80 -2.82 2.74
C VAL A 118 0.79 -3.51 3.63
N VAL A 119 1.10 -4.72 4.03
CA VAL A 119 0.33 -5.47 5.03
C VAL A 119 1.09 -5.51 6.34
N GLN A 120 0.37 -5.62 7.45
CA GLN A 120 0.95 -5.72 8.79
C GLN A 120 0.30 -6.85 9.55
N GLY A 121 1.10 -7.62 10.26
CA GLY A 121 0.61 -8.63 11.20
C GLY A 121 -0.25 -8.03 12.30
N ILE A 122 -1.27 -8.76 12.72
CA ILE A 122 -2.17 -8.37 13.80
C ILE A 122 -1.62 -8.82 15.14
N ASP A 123 -1.12 -10.03 15.21
CA ASP A 123 -0.52 -10.68 16.39
C ASP A 123 0.84 -10.05 16.76
N TRP A 124 1.65 -9.73 15.77
CA TRP A 124 2.88 -8.95 15.94
C TRP A 124 3.14 -8.06 14.72
N LYS A 125 3.77 -6.89 14.96
CA LYS A 125 3.77 -5.76 14.01
C LYS A 125 4.77 -5.89 12.85
N LYS A 126 5.06 -7.09 12.36
CA LYS A 126 5.85 -7.26 11.15
C LYS A 126 5.08 -6.71 9.95
N GLN A 127 5.76 -5.92 9.12
CA GLN A 127 5.23 -5.40 7.86
C GLN A 127 5.85 -6.16 6.70
N ILE A 128 5.01 -6.48 5.71
CA ILE A 128 5.44 -7.09 4.46
C ILE A 128 4.96 -6.16 3.33
N LYS A 129 5.85 -5.87 2.41
CA LYS A 129 5.56 -5.10 1.20
C LYS A 129 5.25 -6.06 0.07
N LEU A 130 4.17 -5.80 -0.66
CA LEU A 130 3.78 -6.53 -1.84
C LEU A 130 3.55 -5.55 -3.00
N LYS A 131 3.86 -5.97 -4.20
CA LYS A 131 3.58 -5.24 -5.42
C LYS A 131 2.49 -5.97 -6.19
N VAL A 132 1.44 -5.26 -6.58
CA VAL A 132 0.33 -5.82 -7.35
C VAL A 132 0.26 -5.21 -8.74
N LYS A 133 -0.16 -6.01 -9.72
CA LYS A 133 -0.29 -5.61 -11.12
C LYS A 133 -1.59 -6.15 -11.70
N LYS A 134 -2.22 -5.39 -12.58
CA LYS A 134 -3.41 -5.85 -13.30
C LYS A 134 -3.00 -6.44 -14.65
N ILE A 135 -3.28 -7.73 -14.85
CA ILE A 135 -2.97 -8.46 -16.08
C ILE A 135 -4.26 -9.11 -16.59
N ASN A 136 -4.63 -8.83 -17.84
CA ASN A 136 -5.84 -9.36 -18.46
C ASN A 136 -7.10 -9.17 -17.57
N GLY A 137 -7.24 -7.98 -16.97
CA GLY A 137 -8.36 -7.63 -16.12
C GLY A 137 -8.31 -8.15 -14.68
N LYS A 138 -7.35 -9.02 -14.33
CA LYS A 138 -7.19 -9.60 -12.99
C LYS A 138 -6.02 -8.97 -12.23
N TRP A 139 -6.22 -8.70 -10.95
CA TRP A 139 -5.13 -8.30 -10.06
C TRP A 139 -4.32 -9.53 -9.63
N LEU A 140 -3.00 -9.42 -9.70
CA LEU A 140 -2.06 -10.46 -9.29
C LEU A 140 -0.94 -9.82 -8.47
N VAL A 141 -0.36 -10.57 -7.53
CA VAL A 141 0.86 -10.18 -6.82
C VAL A 141 2.04 -10.41 -7.77
N ASP A 142 2.79 -9.34 -8.02
CA ASP A 142 3.93 -9.32 -8.94
C ASP A 142 5.27 -9.27 -8.19
N GLY A 143 5.26 -8.88 -6.90
CA GLY A 143 6.42 -8.90 -6.02
C GLY A 143 6.01 -9.03 -4.55
N SER A 144 6.87 -9.59 -3.72
CA SER A 144 6.66 -9.75 -2.28
C SER A 144 7.97 -9.88 -1.53
N GLY A 145 8.03 -9.29 -0.34
CA GLY A 145 9.22 -9.34 0.50
C GLY A 145 10.43 -8.70 -0.16
N VAL A 146 11.34 -9.51 -0.66
CA VAL A 146 12.54 -9.06 -1.40
C VAL A 146 12.48 -9.34 -2.90
N LEU A 147 11.47 -10.12 -3.35
CA LEU A 147 11.33 -10.52 -4.74
C LEU A 147 10.56 -9.51 -5.58
N ASN A 148 11.13 -9.11 -6.71
CA ASN A 148 10.50 -8.26 -7.75
C ASN A 148 9.89 -6.97 -7.21
N MET A 149 10.59 -6.30 -6.30
CA MET A 149 10.10 -5.08 -5.64
C MET A 149 10.57 -3.78 -6.31
N ASP A 150 11.38 -3.85 -7.35
CA ASP A 150 11.91 -2.72 -8.14
C ASP A 150 10.86 -2.05 -9.01
#